data_3b779bffe39f4acd691218113131b14b
#
_entry.id   3b779bffe39f4acd691218113131b14b
#
_cell.length_a   1.000
_cell.length_b   1.000
_cell.length_c   1.000
_cell.angle_alpha   90.00
_cell.angle_beta   90.00
_cell.angle_gamma   90.00
#
_symmetry.space_group_name_H-M   'P 1'
#
loop_
_entity.id
_entity.type
_entity.pdbx_description
1 polymer ?
#
loop_
_entity_poly.entity_id
_entity_poly.type
_entity_poly.pdbx_seq_one_letter_code
_entity_poly.pdbx_strand_id
1 'polypeptide(L)'
;MRGYKIFAGSASVDFAKEICQVLDVPLGKADIKKFSDGEISVQIAESVRGRDVFIVQSTGAPSNDNLMELLIMTDALKRSSASSITAVVPYYGYARQDRKAAPRVPITAKLVANLYETAGIDRVVTMDLHAGQIQGFFDIPVDNLYGSITFEHYIKSKNLKNPIIASPDIGGVARARYFAKRMGLEMVIVDKRREKANEAEVMGIIGDVEGYDVIMIDDMVDTAGTMVKAATALKNKGATSVMACATHGVLSGKAYDNLENGELDELIITNTLDSTEHKKIKVLTVAPLFAEVIRRVYHNESVNGLFE
;
A
#
# COMPACT_ATOMS: atom_id res chain seq x y z
N MET A 1 23.39 6.99 23.25
CA MET A 1 22.94 6.43 21.95
C MET A 1 22.81 7.56 20.93
N ARG A 2 23.21 7.33 19.67
CA ARG A 2 23.23 8.36 18.62
C ARG A 2 21.83 8.62 18.07
N GLY A 3 20.73 8.35 18.59
CA GLY A 3 19.37 8.61 18.14
C GLY A 3 19.14 8.51 16.60
N TYR A 4 17.93 8.32 16.17
CA TYR A 4 17.56 8.31 14.75
C TYR A 4 16.81 9.60 14.36
N LYS A 5 16.60 9.83 13.07
CA LYS A 5 15.82 10.93 12.51
C LYS A 5 14.81 10.40 11.51
N ILE A 6 13.62 11.00 11.50
CA ILE A 6 12.57 10.70 10.52
C ILE A 6 12.34 11.94 9.68
N PHE A 7 12.43 11.81 8.36
CA PHE A 7 12.09 12.87 7.41
C PHE A 7 10.89 12.43 6.57
N ALA A 8 10.09 13.39 6.18
CA ALA A 8 8.98 13.18 5.25
C ALA A 8 9.32 13.72 3.88
N GLY A 9 9.01 12.96 2.84
CA GLY A 9 8.83 13.51 1.51
C GLY A 9 7.44 14.14 1.38
N SER A 10 7.25 14.89 0.31
CA SER A 10 6.05 15.73 0.11
C SER A 10 4.74 14.93 0.04
N ALA A 11 4.78 13.68 -0.44
CA ALA A 11 3.61 12.81 -0.56
C ALA A 11 3.23 12.08 0.75
N SER A 12 3.96 12.27 1.85
CA SER A 12 3.72 11.50 3.09
C SER A 12 3.92 12.31 4.36
N VAL A 13 3.72 13.63 4.29
CA VAL A 13 3.97 14.53 5.42
C VAL A 13 3.07 14.20 6.60
N ASP A 14 1.77 14.02 6.39
CA ASP A 14 0.83 13.77 7.48
C ASP A 14 0.99 12.36 8.04
N PHE A 15 1.24 11.38 7.18
CA PHE A 15 1.56 10.02 7.61
C PHE A 15 2.85 9.96 8.45
N ALA A 16 3.90 10.70 8.05
CA ALA A 16 5.13 10.81 8.83
C ALA A 16 4.93 11.53 10.18
N LYS A 17 4.05 12.54 10.24
CA LYS A 17 3.68 13.18 11.50
C LYS A 17 2.98 12.21 12.46
N GLU A 18 2.03 11.40 11.94
CA GLU A 18 1.39 10.35 12.76
C GLU A 18 2.41 9.37 13.32
N ILE A 19 3.36 8.89 12.49
CA ILE A 19 4.46 8.01 12.93
C ILE A 19 5.28 8.70 14.03
N CYS A 20 5.68 9.93 13.81
CA CYS A 20 6.46 10.70 14.78
C CYS A 20 5.70 10.92 16.11
N GLN A 21 4.38 11.12 16.03
CA GLN A 21 3.53 11.25 17.22
C GLN A 21 3.49 9.94 18.03
N VAL A 22 3.35 8.80 17.36
CA VAL A 22 3.37 7.47 18.02
C VAL A 22 4.72 7.20 18.69
N LEU A 23 5.82 7.62 18.06
CA LEU A 23 7.18 7.40 18.56
C LEU A 23 7.64 8.47 19.56
N ASP A 24 6.85 9.51 19.79
CA ASP A 24 7.22 10.68 20.61
C ASP A 24 8.56 11.31 20.19
N VAL A 25 8.73 11.51 18.87
CA VAL A 25 9.93 12.14 18.29
C VAL A 25 9.53 13.25 17.32
N PRO A 26 10.35 14.32 17.21
CA PRO A 26 10.07 15.37 16.24
C PRO A 26 10.34 14.91 14.80
N LEU A 27 9.51 15.36 13.87
CA LEU A 27 9.79 15.22 12.45
C LEU A 27 11.03 16.04 12.07
N GLY A 28 11.92 15.46 11.29
CA GLY A 28 13.13 16.10 10.79
C GLY A 28 12.82 17.27 9.85
N LYS A 29 13.66 18.29 9.87
CA LYS A 29 13.48 19.50 9.08
C LYS A 29 14.12 19.33 7.71
N ALA A 30 13.32 19.30 6.66
CA ALA A 30 13.72 19.35 5.28
C ALA A 30 12.90 20.42 4.54
N ASP A 31 13.54 21.15 3.64
CA ASP A 31 12.90 22.08 2.72
C ASP A 31 12.89 21.44 1.32
N ILE A 32 11.70 21.13 0.83
CA ILE A 32 11.47 20.46 -0.44
C ILE A 32 10.68 21.41 -1.34
N LYS A 33 11.24 21.74 -2.48
CA LYS A 33 10.66 22.70 -3.44
C LYS A 33 10.83 22.20 -4.86
N LYS A 34 10.11 22.82 -5.78
CA LYS A 34 10.33 22.68 -7.21
C LYS A 34 10.86 24.00 -7.76
N PHE A 35 11.84 23.90 -8.66
CA PHE A 35 12.23 25.02 -9.51
C PHE A 35 11.12 25.30 -10.54
N SER A 36 11.23 26.43 -11.24
CA SER A 36 10.23 26.84 -12.23
C SER A 36 10.10 25.91 -13.44
N ASP A 37 11.13 25.14 -13.72
CA ASP A 37 11.17 24.09 -14.75
C ASP A 37 10.67 22.73 -14.28
N GLY A 38 10.34 22.61 -12.96
CA GLY A 38 9.81 21.40 -12.35
C GLY A 38 10.84 20.50 -11.68
N GLU A 39 12.14 20.81 -11.75
CA GLU A 39 13.17 20.06 -11.02
C GLU A 39 12.97 20.17 -9.51
N ILE A 40 13.23 19.07 -8.81
CA ILE A 40 13.05 18.98 -7.36
C ILE A 40 14.33 19.46 -6.67
N SER A 41 14.17 20.37 -5.70
CA SER A 41 15.21 20.86 -4.82
C SER A 41 14.96 20.39 -3.40
N VAL A 42 15.96 19.78 -2.77
CA VAL A 42 15.90 19.30 -1.38
C VAL A 42 17.03 19.92 -0.56
N GLN A 43 16.69 20.44 0.61
CA GLN A 43 17.67 20.88 1.60
C GLN A 43 17.34 20.23 2.95
N ILE A 44 18.27 19.43 3.50
CA ILE A 44 18.18 18.93 4.86
C ILE A 44 18.61 20.05 5.83
N ALA A 45 17.70 20.51 6.67
CA ALA A 45 17.88 21.71 7.49
C ALA A 45 18.40 21.42 8.91
N GLU A 46 18.94 20.21 9.14
CA GLU A 46 19.55 19.83 10.41
C GLU A 46 20.66 18.79 10.22
N SER A 47 21.51 18.63 11.24
CA SER A 47 22.63 17.67 11.17
C SER A 47 22.14 16.22 11.31
N VAL A 48 22.51 15.39 10.36
CA VAL A 48 22.25 13.95 10.35
C VAL A 48 23.50 13.10 10.45
N ARG A 49 24.66 13.75 10.67
CA ARG A 49 25.96 13.08 10.72
C ARG A 49 25.99 11.93 11.75
N GLY A 50 26.24 10.72 11.26
CA GLY A 50 26.33 9.51 12.07
C GLY A 50 24.99 9.10 12.71
N ARG A 51 23.85 9.55 12.19
CA ARG A 51 22.50 9.15 12.60
C ARG A 51 21.95 8.09 11.66
N ASP A 52 21.11 7.22 12.19
CA ASP A 52 20.23 6.39 11.37
C ASP A 52 19.04 7.25 10.93
N VAL A 53 18.73 7.22 9.64
CA VAL A 53 17.70 8.09 9.04
C VAL A 53 16.63 7.24 8.38
N PHE A 54 15.37 7.61 8.64
CA PHE A 54 14.18 7.05 7.99
C PHE A 54 13.55 8.13 7.11
N ILE A 55 13.36 7.84 5.83
CA ILE A 55 12.65 8.71 4.89
C ILE A 55 11.28 8.11 4.64
N VAL A 56 10.22 8.81 5.02
CA VAL A 56 8.85 8.37 4.80
C VAL A 56 8.33 9.02 3.53
N GLN A 57 8.12 8.22 2.45
CA GLN A 57 7.66 8.71 1.16
C GLN A 57 6.96 7.61 0.37
N SER A 58 5.67 7.70 0.19
CA SER A 58 4.93 6.89 -0.78
C SER A 58 5.25 7.34 -2.21
N THR A 59 5.42 6.37 -3.12
CA THR A 59 5.74 6.67 -4.53
C THR A 59 4.52 6.48 -5.44
N GLY A 60 3.33 6.87 -4.92
CA GLY A 60 2.10 7.03 -5.67
C GLY A 60 2.09 8.27 -6.56
N ALA A 61 0.93 8.62 -7.10
CA ALA A 61 0.80 9.78 -7.99
C ALA A 61 1.10 11.11 -7.26
N PRO A 62 1.88 12.01 -7.88
CA PRO A 62 2.59 11.90 -9.16
C PRO A 62 3.85 11.03 -9.04
N SER A 63 3.77 9.79 -9.53
CA SER A 63 4.73 8.73 -9.19
C SER A 63 6.18 9.03 -9.57
N ASN A 64 6.41 9.70 -10.70
CA ASN A 64 7.76 10.06 -11.14
C ASN A 64 8.40 11.11 -10.22
N ASP A 65 7.62 12.10 -9.81
CA ASP A 65 8.09 13.16 -8.93
C ASP A 65 8.40 12.61 -7.54
N ASN A 66 7.47 11.82 -6.97
CA ASN A 66 7.64 11.25 -5.64
C ASN A 66 8.80 10.24 -5.58
N LEU A 67 9.01 9.48 -6.66
CA LEU A 67 10.17 8.60 -6.80
C LEU A 67 11.47 9.42 -6.84
N MET A 68 11.54 10.43 -7.73
CA MET A 68 12.74 11.25 -7.87
C MET A 68 13.05 12.03 -6.58
N GLU A 69 12.03 12.54 -5.90
CA GLU A 69 12.18 13.23 -4.62
C GLU A 69 12.84 12.32 -3.57
N LEU A 70 12.37 11.08 -3.45
CA LEU A 70 12.97 10.08 -2.53
C LEU A 70 14.45 9.85 -2.84
N LEU A 71 14.81 9.71 -4.13
CA LEU A 71 16.21 9.50 -4.55
C LEU A 71 17.08 10.73 -4.24
N ILE A 72 16.59 11.94 -4.48
CA ILE A 72 17.30 13.20 -4.18
C ILE A 72 17.46 13.38 -2.67
N MET A 73 16.42 13.10 -1.88
CA MET A 73 16.51 13.13 -0.41
C MET A 73 17.57 12.14 0.10
N THR A 74 17.60 10.95 -0.48
CA THR A 74 18.59 9.92 -0.13
C THR A 74 20.01 10.40 -0.41
N ASP A 75 20.28 10.97 -1.59
CA ASP A 75 21.60 11.52 -1.94
C ASP A 75 22.02 12.66 -0.99
N ALA A 76 21.10 13.57 -0.67
CA ALA A 76 21.36 14.66 0.27
C ALA A 76 21.75 14.15 1.67
N LEU A 77 21.05 13.15 2.18
CA LEU A 77 21.32 12.52 3.48
C LEU A 77 22.64 11.76 3.48
N LYS A 78 22.94 10.99 2.41
CA LYS A 78 24.20 10.28 2.21
C LYS A 78 25.38 11.24 2.20
N ARG A 79 25.30 12.33 1.45
CA ARG A 79 26.32 13.40 1.42
C ARG A 79 26.45 14.13 2.74
N SER A 80 25.38 14.17 3.54
CA SER A 80 25.40 14.73 4.90
C SER A 80 25.92 13.75 5.97
N SER A 81 26.47 12.61 5.55
CA SER A 81 27.07 11.56 6.40
C SER A 81 26.08 10.90 7.37
N ALA A 82 24.85 10.63 6.93
CA ALA A 82 23.98 9.69 7.62
C ALA A 82 24.68 8.35 7.78
N SER A 83 24.43 7.64 8.88
CA SER A 83 25.05 6.33 9.17
C SER A 83 24.37 5.23 8.37
N SER A 84 23.05 5.27 8.31
CA SER A 84 22.21 4.40 7.50
C SER A 84 20.98 5.16 7.02
N ILE A 85 20.42 4.74 5.88
CA ILE A 85 19.21 5.33 5.30
C ILE A 85 18.20 4.22 5.02
N THR A 86 17.08 4.25 5.75
CA THR A 86 15.94 3.37 5.54
C THR A 86 14.85 4.13 4.80
N ALA A 87 14.46 3.65 3.62
CA ALA A 87 13.30 4.16 2.91
C ALA A 87 12.02 3.49 3.45
N VAL A 88 11.17 4.27 4.08
CA VAL A 88 9.83 3.87 4.51
C VAL A 88 8.87 4.28 3.42
N VAL A 89 8.49 3.32 2.58
CA VAL A 89 7.69 3.54 1.36
C VAL A 89 6.36 2.81 1.51
N PRO A 90 5.36 3.41 2.16
CA PRO A 90 4.09 2.74 2.43
C PRO A 90 3.44 2.20 1.16
N TYR A 91 3.48 2.94 0.05
CA TYR A 91 3.11 2.49 -1.28
C TYR A 91 4.31 2.50 -2.22
N TYR A 92 4.69 1.31 -2.70
CA TYR A 92 5.77 1.12 -3.67
C TYR A 92 5.21 1.26 -5.09
N GLY A 93 5.44 2.39 -5.71
CA GLY A 93 5.03 2.67 -7.08
C GLY A 93 5.70 1.73 -8.10
N TYR A 94 5.06 1.55 -9.27
CA TYR A 94 5.51 0.63 -10.33
C TYR A 94 5.46 -0.86 -9.96
N ALA A 95 4.98 -1.25 -8.78
CA ALA A 95 4.87 -2.64 -8.33
C ALA A 95 4.07 -3.54 -9.28
N ARG A 96 3.10 -2.98 -10.02
CA ARG A 96 2.30 -3.72 -11.01
C ARG A 96 3.08 -4.17 -12.25
N GLN A 97 4.30 -3.66 -12.44
CA GLN A 97 5.20 -4.03 -13.54
C GLN A 97 6.33 -4.94 -13.03
N ASP A 98 5.93 -6.05 -12.37
CA ASP A 98 6.82 -7.02 -11.70
C ASP A 98 7.32 -8.13 -12.62
N ARG A 99 6.74 -8.27 -13.81
CA ARG A 99 7.05 -9.32 -14.78
C ARG A 99 6.81 -8.84 -16.21
N LYS A 100 7.38 -9.56 -17.16
CA LYS A 100 7.07 -9.37 -18.59
C LYS A 100 5.72 -9.98 -18.92
N ALA A 101 4.67 -9.17 -18.93
CA ALA A 101 3.31 -9.60 -19.32
C ALA A 101 3.13 -9.71 -20.85
N ALA A 102 4.05 -9.12 -21.64
CA ALA A 102 4.06 -9.15 -23.11
C ALA A 102 5.51 -9.10 -23.62
N PRO A 103 5.75 -9.39 -24.92
CA PRO A 103 7.07 -9.16 -25.52
C PRO A 103 7.49 -7.69 -25.46
N ARG A 104 8.77 -7.44 -25.20
CA ARG A 104 9.42 -6.10 -25.24
C ARG A 104 8.89 -5.11 -24.21
N VAL A 105 8.34 -5.57 -23.09
CA VAL A 105 7.97 -4.72 -21.96
C VAL A 105 9.04 -4.76 -20.86
N PRO A 106 9.16 -3.72 -20.03
CA PRO A 106 10.11 -3.68 -18.93
C PRO A 106 9.64 -4.53 -17.73
N ILE A 107 10.52 -4.68 -16.76
CA ILE A 107 10.20 -5.04 -15.36
C ILE A 107 10.53 -3.81 -14.52
N THR A 108 9.62 -2.85 -14.48
CA THR A 108 9.88 -1.53 -13.88
C THR A 108 10.03 -1.61 -12.36
N ALA A 109 9.36 -2.58 -11.71
CA ALA A 109 9.56 -2.81 -10.29
C ALA A 109 11.03 -3.14 -9.94
N LYS A 110 11.74 -3.93 -10.78
CA LYS A 110 13.18 -4.17 -10.61
C LYS A 110 14.02 -2.94 -10.90
N LEU A 111 13.66 -2.16 -11.93
CA LEU A 111 14.37 -0.92 -12.23
C LEU A 111 14.33 0.05 -11.04
N VAL A 112 13.15 0.22 -10.42
CA VAL A 112 12.98 1.10 -9.26
C VAL A 112 13.77 0.57 -8.06
N ALA A 113 13.80 -0.75 -7.81
CA ALA A 113 14.64 -1.34 -6.77
C ALA A 113 16.13 -0.98 -6.96
N ASN A 114 16.64 -1.14 -8.20
CA ASN A 114 18.02 -0.77 -8.52
C ASN A 114 18.31 0.73 -8.31
N LEU A 115 17.35 1.61 -8.61
CA LEU A 115 17.50 3.05 -8.37
C LEU A 115 17.62 3.37 -6.88
N TYR A 116 16.84 2.70 -6.02
CA TYR A 116 16.91 2.87 -4.57
C TYR A 116 18.31 2.51 -4.05
N GLU A 117 18.82 1.34 -4.44
CA GLU A 117 20.15 0.87 -4.02
C GLU A 117 21.26 1.79 -4.55
N THR A 118 21.17 2.20 -5.82
CA THR A 118 22.15 3.11 -6.42
C THR A 118 22.18 4.46 -5.72
N ALA A 119 21.03 5.00 -5.31
CA ALA A 119 20.96 6.25 -4.55
C ALA A 119 21.62 6.11 -3.15
N GLY A 120 21.62 4.91 -2.59
CA GLY A 120 22.27 4.61 -1.30
C GLY A 120 21.29 4.34 -0.16
N ILE A 121 20.10 3.81 -0.47
CA ILE A 121 19.18 3.24 0.51
C ILE A 121 19.76 1.93 0.99
N ASP A 122 19.79 1.74 2.31
CA ASP A 122 20.33 0.54 2.98
C ASP A 122 19.24 -0.48 3.35
N ARG A 123 17.99 -0.07 3.43
CA ARG A 123 16.82 -0.90 3.77
C ARG A 123 15.54 -0.28 3.24
N VAL A 124 14.57 -1.11 2.87
CA VAL A 124 13.22 -0.67 2.50
C VAL A 124 12.21 -1.25 3.49
N VAL A 125 11.29 -0.40 3.97
CA VAL A 125 10.08 -0.81 4.69
C VAL A 125 8.88 -0.42 3.84
N THR A 126 8.05 -1.38 3.50
CA THR A 126 6.88 -1.16 2.64
C THR A 126 5.69 -1.99 3.12
N MET A 127 4.53 -1.85 2.47
CA MET A 127 3.33 -2.59 2.84
C MET A 127 2.67 -3.21 1.60
N ASP A 128 2.19 -4.45 1.73
CA ASP A 128 1.41 -5.18 0.72
C ASP A 128 1.89 -4.97 -0.72
N LEU A 129 3.14 -5.33 -0.98
CA LEU A 129 3.66 -5.35 -2.35
C LEU A 129 2.71 -6.13 -3.27
N HIS A 130 2.46 -5.59 -4.46
CA HIS A 130 1.56 -6.20 -5.46
C HIS A 130 1.85 -7.68 -5.69
N ALA A 131 3.13 -8.05 -5.66
CA ALA A 131 3.58 -9.42 -5.73
C ALA A 131 4.72 -9.65 -4.73
N GLY A 132 4.62 -10.69 -3.91
CA GLY A 132 5.58 -10.96 -2.83
C GLY A 132 7.02 -11.17 -3.31
N GLN A 133 7.21 -11.66 -4.54
CA GLN A 133 8.52 -11.85 -5.16
C GLN A 133 9.28 -10.54 -5.43
N ILE A 134 8.61 -9.37 -5.42
CA ILE A 134 9.27 -8.07 -5.58
C ILE A 134 10.34 -7.85 -4.49
N GLN A 135 10.17 -8.43 -3.30
CA GLN A 135 11.18 -8.41 -2.25
C GLN A 135 12.54 -8.96 -2.74
N GLY A 136 12.52 -9.97 -3.61
CA GLY A 136 13.71 -10.54 -4.23
C GLY A 136 14.32 -9.70 -5.36
N PHE A 137 13.75 -8.55 -5.69
CA PHE A 137 14.35 -7.60 -6.64
C PHE A 137 15.38 -6.69 -5.99
N PHE A 138 15.40 -6.64 -4.67
CA PHE A 138 16.36 -5.87 -3.89
C PHE A 138 17.51 -6.73 -3.42
N ASP A 139 18.73 -6.19 -3.47
CA ASP A 139 19.92 -6.77 -2.86
C ASP A 139 20.14 -6.24 -1.43
N ILE A 140 19.26 -5.37 -0.95
CA ILE A 140 19.17 -4.84 0.41
C ILE A 140 17.97 -5.43 1.16
N PRO A 141 17.94 -5.42 2.51
CA PRO A 141 16.80 -5.88 3.29
C PRO A 141 15.50 -5.16 2.95
N VAL A 142 14.42 -5.94 2.85
CA VAL A 142 13.05 -5.43 2.63
C VAL A 142 12.12 -6.00 3.68
N ASP A 143 11.48 -5.13 4.43
CA ASP A 143 10.41 -5.48 5.37
C ASP A 143 9.06 -5.14 4.71
N ASN A 144 8.36 -6.15 4.21
CA ASN A 144 7.04 -5.99 3.60
C ASN A 144 5.96 -6.27 4.64
N LEU A 145 5.31 -5.21 5.14
CA LEU A 145 4.23 -5.28 6.13
C LEU A 145 2.92 -5.73 5.48
N TYR A 146 1.94 -6.12 6.29
CA TYR A 146 0.62 -6.52 5.82
C TYR A 146 -0.48 -5.71 6.50
N GLY A 147 -1.33 -5.07 5.69
CA GLY A 147 -2.50 -4.31 6.16
C GLY A 147 -3.61 -5.20 6.75
N SER A 148 -3.52 -6.51 6.53
CA SER A 148 -4.51 -7.49 6.99
C SER A 148 -4.82 -7.39 8.49
N ILE A 149 -3.84 -7.09 9.34
CA ILE A 149 -4.03 -6.95 10.79
C ILE A 149 -4.96 -5.77 11.10
N THR A 150 -4.76 -4.65 10.43
CA THR A 150 -5.59 -3.45 10.59
C THR A 150 -7.02 -3.70 10.12
N PHE A 151 -7.20 -4.38 9.00
CA PHE A 151 -8.51 -4.77 8.49
C PHE A 151 -9.23 -5.75 9.39
N GLU A 152 -8.53 -6.75 9.94
CA GLU A 152 -9.09 -7.73 10.85
C GLU A 152 -9.77 -7.07 12.06
N HIS A 153 -9.09 -6.12 12.71
CA HIS A 153 -9.65 -5.39 13.85
C HIS A 153 -10.91 -4.61 13.46
N TYR A 154 -10.88 -3.93 12.33
CA TYR A 154 -12.01 -3.15 11.85
C TYR A 154 -13.22 -4.03 11.50
N ILE A 155 -13.01 -5.12 10.76
CA ILE A 155 -14.08 -6.04 10.35
C ILE A 155 -14.72 -6.69 11.58
N LYS A 156 -13.93 -7.12 12.57
CA LYS A 156 -14.46 -7.68 13.83
C LYS A 156 -15.35 -6.69 14.58
N SER A 157 -15.05 -5.39 14.50
CA SER A 157 -15.87 -4.34 15.13
C SER A 157 -17.23 -4.12 14.46
N LYS A 158 -17.41 -4.56 13.19
CA LYS A 158 -18.66 -4.39 12.42
C LYS A 158 -19.78 -5.33 12.88
N ASN A 159 -19.49 -6.39 13.65
CA ASN A 159 -20.49 -7.36 14.10
C ASN A 159 -21.34 -7.94 12.95
N LEU A 160 -20.71 -8.31 11.84
CA LEU A 160 -21.37 -8.92 10.69
C LEU A 160 -22.04 -10.24 11.08
N LYS A 161 -23.22 -10.53 10.53
CA LYS A 161 -24.00 -11.72 10.93
C LYS A 161 -23.50 -13.00 10.28
N ASN A 162 -23.15 -12.92 9.01
CA ASN A 162 -22.73 -14.09 8.23
C ASN A 162 -21.59 -13.68 7.28
N PRO A 163 -20.38 -13.40 7.81
CA PRO A 163 -19.27 -12.91 6.99
C PRO A 163 -18.64 -14.03 6.15
N ILE A 164 -18.28 -13.71 4.90
CA ILE A 164 -17.49 -14.55 4.00
C ILE A 164 -16.46 -13.69 3.26
N ILE A 165 -15.28 -14.25 3.02
CA ILE A 165 -14.23 -13.54 2.27
C ILE A 165 -14.40 -13.79 0.77
N ALA A 166 -14.14 -12.77 -0.05
CA ALA A 166 -14.12 -12.90 -1.49
C ALA A 166 -12.79 -12.40 -2.07
N SER A 167 -12.28 -13.12 -3.07
CA SER A 167 -11.27 -12.58 -3.96
C SER A 167 -11.96 -11.88 -5.13
N PRO A 168 -11.66 -10.61 -5.43
CA PRO A 168 -12.29 -9.88 -6.54
C PRO A 168 -11.85 -10.38 -7.92
N ASP A 169 -10.77 -11.16 -7.98
CA ASP A 169 -10.26 -11.82 -9.18
C ASP A 169 -9.38 -13.04 -8.83
N ILE A 170 -8.89 -13.75 -9.86
CA ILE A 170 -8.03 -14.92 -9.66
C ILE A 170 -6.64 -14.53 -9.11
N GLY A 171 -6.14 -13.34 -9.44
CA GLY A 171 -4.82 -12.87 -8.98
C GLY A 171 -4.76 -12.65 -7.47
N GLY A 172 -5.85 -12.20 -6.86
CA GLY A 172 -5.97 -11.94 -5.43
C GLY A 172 -6.24 -13.16 -4.54
N VAL A 173 -6.46 -14.37 -5.12
CA VAL A 173 -6.89 -15.57 -4.38
C VAL A 173 -5.95 -15.94 -3.23
N ALA A 174 -4.64 -15.82 -3.41
CA ALA A 174 -3.68 -16.17 -2.35
C ALA A 174 -3.84 -15.22 -1.13
N ARG A 175 -4.02 -13.92 -1.38
CA ARG A 175 -4.25 -12.88 -0.36
C ARG A 175 -5.58 -13.11 0.37
N ALA A 176 -6.66 -13.30 -0.38
CA ALA A 176 -7.98 -13.55 0.18
C ALA A 176 -7.97 -14.84 1.05
N ARG A 177 -7.30 -15.91 0.60
CA ARG A 177 -7.15 -17.15 1.37
C ARG A 177 -6.38 -16.95 2.65
N TYR A 178 -5.28 -16.21 2.63
CA TYR A 178 -4.52 -15.88 3.83
C TYR A 178 -5.41 -15.14 4.84
N PHE A 179 -6.16 -14.15 4.39
CA PHE A 179 -7.06 -13.36 5.24
C PHE A 179 -8.22 -14.21 5.78
N ALA A 180 -8.85 -15.03 4.94
CA ALA A 180 -9.91 -15.95 5.35
C ALA A 180 -9.45 -16.91 6.46
N LYS A 181 -8.24 -17.47 6.31
CA LYS A 181 -7.63 -18.35 7.33
C LYS A 181 -7.41 -17.62 8.66
N ARG A 182 -6.93 -16.39 8.65
CA ARG A 182 -6.75 -15.56 9.86
C ARG A 182 -8.06 -15.26 10.56
N MET A 183 -9.11 -15.00 9.78
CA MET A 183 -10.45 -14.70 10.29
C MET A 183 -11.24 -15.94 10.70
N GLY A 184 -10.80 -17.15 10.32
CA GLY A 184 -11.56 -18.39 10.50
C GLY A 184 -12.83 -18.44 9.64
N LEU A 185 -12.81 -17.81 8.45
CA LEU A 185 -13.94 -17.69 7.55
C LEU A 185 -13.72 -18.51 6.26
N GLU A 186 -14.83 -18.87 5.62
CA GLU A 186 -14.82 -19.42 4.25
C GLU A 186 -14.53 -18.34 3.22
N MET A 187 -14.22 -18.76 1.99
CA MET A 187 -13.98 -17.83 0.90
C MET A 187 -14.63 -18.27 -0.40
N VAL A 188 -14.97 -17.27 -1.21
CA VAL A 188 -15.43 -17.39 -2.60
C VAL A 188 -14.51 -16.64 -3.54
N ILE A 189 -14.61 -16.92 -4.83
CA ILE A 189 -13.79 -16.29 -5.86
C ILE A 189 -14.72 -15.67 -6.91
N VAL A 190 -14.50 -14.40 -7.23
CA VAL A 190 -15.10 -13.78 -8.40
C VAL A 190 -14.19 -14.04 -9.59
N ASP A 191 -14.69 -14.83 -10.54
CA ASP A 191 -13.97 -15.24 -11.74
C ASP A 191 -14.41 -14.38 -12.94
N LYS A 192 -13.48 -13.59 -13.42
CA LYS A 192 -13.67 -12.69 -14.55
C LYS A 192 -13.42 -13.45 -15.86
N ARG A 193 -14.47 -13.85 -16.57
CA ARG A 193 -14.38 -14.53 -17.84
C ARG A 193 -14.76 -13.62 -19.01
N ARG A 194 -13.96 -13.68 -20.08
CA ARG A 194 -14.33 -13.20 -21.40
C ARG A 194 -14.59 -14.44 -22.27
N GLU A 195 -15.84 -14.70 -22.62
CA GLU A 195 -16.17 -15.86 -23.45
C GLU A 195 -15.68 -15.68 -24.89
N LYS A 196 -15.64 -14.44 -25.39
CA LYS A 196 -15.04 -14.09 -26.71
C LYS A 196 -14.41 -12.70 -26.70
N ALA A 197 -13.47 -12.48 -27.61
CA ALA A 197 -12.96 -11.13 -27.88
C ALA A 197 -14.11 -10.24 -28.38
N ASN A 198 -14.38 -9.10 -27.70
CA ASN A 198 -15.45 -8.14 -27.91
C ASN A 198 -16.82 -8.45 -27.27
N GLU A 199 -16.96 -9.47 -26.43
CA GLU A 199 -18.18 -9.64 -25.60
C GLU A 199 -18.03 -8.95 -24.24
N ALA A 200 -19.20 -8.63 -23.64
CA ALA A 200 -19.26 -8.05 -22.30
C ALA A 200 -18.63 -9.01 -21.28
N GLU A 201 -17.89 -8.44 -20.35
CA GLU A 201 -17.22 -9.16 -19.28
C GLU A 201 -18.25 -9.79 -18.34
N VAL A 202 -18.28 -11.12 -18.26
CA VAL A 202 -19.14 -11.87 -17.34
C VAL A 202 -18.38 -12.18 -16.06
N MET A 203 -18.95 -11.82 -14.92
CA MET A 203 -18.44 -12.17 -13.60
C MET A 203 -19.07 -13.47 -13.14
N GLY A 204 -18.30 -14.55 -13.15
CA GLY A 204 -18.68 -15.83 -12.52
C GLY A 204 -18.34 -15.78 -11.02
N ILE A 205 -19.11 -16.50 -10.20
CA ILE A 205 -18.79 -16.66 -8.78
C ILE A 205 -18.59 -18.14 -8.51
N ILE A 206 -17.43 -18.49 -7.93
CA ILE A 206 -17.12 -19.85 -7.47
C ILE A 206 -17.36 -19.88 -5.97
N GLY A 207 -18.39 -20.61 -5.55
CA GLY A 207 -18.92 -20.66 -4.19
C GLY A 207 -20.32 -20.07 -4.09
N ASP A 208 -20.89 -20.06 -2.90
CA ASP A 208 -22.22 -19.52 -2.60
C ASP A 208 -22.09 -18.25 -1.76
N VAL A 209 -22.92 -17.24 -2.04
CA VAL A 209 -22.93 -15.95 -1.34
C VAL A 209 -24.32 -15.51 -0.91
N GLU A 210 -25.34 -16.35 -1.11
CA GLU A 210 -26.73 -16.02 -0.76
C GLU A 210 -26.87 -15.84 0.76
N GLY A 211 -27.31 -14.67 1.19
CA GLY A 211 -27.47 -14.32 2.61
C GLY A 211 -26.17 -13.99 3.36
N TYR A 212 -25.03 -13.89 2.66
CA TYR A 212 -23.73 -13.57 3.29
C TYR A 212 -23.44 -12.07 3.27
N ASP A 213 -22.65 -11.62 4.26
CA ASP A 213 -21.97 -10.34 4.29
C ASP A 213 -20.57 -10.54 3.67
N VAL A 214 -20.41 -10.13 2.41
CA VAL A 214 -19.20 -10.42 1.63
C VAL A 214 -18.13 -9.35 1.86
N ILE A 215 -16.90 -9.79 2.12
CA ILE A 215 -15.73 -8.94 2.31
C ILE A 215 -14.70 -9.26 1.23
N MET A 216 -14.58 -8.39 0.24
CA MET A 216 -13.53 -8.51 -0.79
C MET A 216 -12.19 -8.03 -0.26
N ILE A 217 -11.11 -8.74 -0.60
CA ILE A 217 -9.74 -8.40 -0.16
C ILE A 217 -8.83 -8.25 -1.37
N ASP A 218 -8.14 -7.08 -1.46
CA ASP A 218 -7.14 -6.81 -2.49
C ASP A 218 -5.94 -6.03 -1.92
N ASP A 219 -4.84 -5.89 -2.70
CA ASP A 219 -3.72 -5.00 -2.33
C ASP A 219 -4.04 -3.54 -2.62
N MET A 220 -4.69 -3.28 -3.74
CA MET A 220 -4.99 -1.90 -4.14
C MET A 220 -6.32 -1.76 -4.86
N VAL A 221 -6.88 -0.58 -4.77
CA VAL A 221 -7.99 -0.13 -5.61
C VAL A 221 -7.52 1.06 -6.45
N ASP A 222 -7.52 0.87 -7.79
CA ASP A 222 -7.11 1.91 -8.73
C ASP A 222 -8.34 2.69 -9.21
N THR A 223 -8.98 2.28 -10.30
CA THR A 223 -10.19 2.94 -10.82
C THR A 223 -11.49 2.48 -10.15
N ALA A 224 -11.43 1.53 -9.23
CA ALA A 224 -12.55 0.85 -8.58
C ALA A 224 -13.50 0.07 -9.52
N GLY A 225 -13.29 0.12 -10.83
CA GLY A 225 -14.21 -0.49 -11.80
C GLY A 225 -14.38 -2.00 -11.64
N THR A 226 -13.30 -2.75 -11.46
CA THR A 226 -13.35 -4.21 -11.23
C THR A 226 -14.05 -4.54 -9.93
N MET A 227 -13.73 -3.81 -8.86
CA MET A 227 -14.27 -4.05 -7.53
C MET A 227 -15.78 -3.77 -7.46
N VAL A 228 -16.22 -2.68 -8.11
CA VAL A 228 -17.66 -2.34 -8.20
C VAL A 228 -18.41 -3.38 -9.03
N LYS A 229 -17.88 -3.81 -10.17
CA LYS A 229 -18.52 -4.88 -10.98
C LYS A 229 -18.60 -6.20 -10.19
N ALA A 230 -17.57 -6.55 -9.44
CA ALA A 230 -17.58 -7.71 -8.56
C ALA A 230 -18.66 -7.57 -7.48
N ALA A 231 -18.80 -6.39 -6.86
CA ALA A 231 -19.85 -6.12 -5.88
C ALA A 231 -21.25 -6.30 -6.47
N THR A 232 -21.50 -5.75 -7.66
CA THR A 232 -22.77 -5.93 -8.37
C THR A 232 -23.07 -7.41 -8.65
N ALA A 233 -22.07 -8.17 -9.09
CA ALA A 233 -22.24 -9.61 -9.33
C ALA A 233 -22.58 -10.39 -8.05
N LEU A 234 -21.93 -10.06 -6.95
CA LEU A 234 -22.17 -10.65 -5.63
C LEU A 234 -23.57 -10.31 -5.10
N LYS A 235 -23.99 -9.04 -5.21
CA LYS A 235 -25.36 -8.59 -4.85
C LYS A 235 -26.43 -9.31 -5.68
N ASN A 236 -26.21 -9.44 -6.99
CA ASN A 236 -27.11 -10.16 -7.88
C ASN A 236 -27.22 -11.67 -7.58
N LYS A 237 -26.24 -12.22 -6.86
CA LYS A 237 -26.24 -13.61 -6.35
C LYS A 237 -26.76 -13.73 -4.92
N GLY A 238 -27.38 -12.68 -4.38
CA GLY A 238 -28.04 -12.73 -3.08
C GLY A 238 -27.18 -12.34 -1.88
N ALA A 239 -25.98 -11.75 -2.08
CA ALA A 239 -25.21 -11.21 -0.98
C ALA A 239 -25.98 -10.09 -0.24
N THR A 240 -26.05 -10.16 1.08
CA THR A 240 -26.73 -9.19 1.93
C THR A 240 -26.01 -7.84 1.92
N SER A 241 -24.72 -7.88 2.10
CA SER A 241 -23.84 -6.70 2.00
C SER A 241 -22.55 -7.06 1.28
N VAL A 242 -21.92 -6.08 0.65
CA VAL A 242 -20.62 -6.24 -0.01
C VAL A 242 -19.72 -5.07 0.34
N MET A 243 -18.68 -5.34 1.10
CA MET A 243 -17.61 -4.39 1.39
C MET A 243 -16.28 -4.86 0.80
N ALA A 244 -15.33 -3.95 0.68
CA ALA A 244 -14.01 -4.26 0.18
C ALA A 244 -12.92 -3.65 1.07
N CYS A 245 -11.84 -4.40 1.29
CA CYS A 245 -10.62 -3.92 1.92
C CYS A 245 -9.50 -3.93 0.89
N ALA A 246 -8.85 -2.79 0.70
CA ALA A 246 -7.65 -2.68 -0.13
C ALA A 246 -6.61 -1.84 0.61
N THR A 247 -5.39 -2.32 0.70
CA THR A 247 -4.33 -1.60 1.42
C THR A 247 -4.09 -0.24 0.79
N HIS A 248 -3.97 -0.18 -0.54
CA HIS A 248 -3.63 1.04 -1.24
C HIS A 248 -4.83 1.62 -2.00
N GLY A 249 -5.33 2.75 -1.52
CA GLY A 249 -6.33 3.55 -2.21
C GLY A 249 -5.68 4.43 -3.28
N VAL A 250 -5.33 3.86 -4.45
CA VAL A 250 -4.78 4.67 -5.57
C VAL A 250 -5.82 5.63 -6.10
N LEU A 251 -7.08 5.19 -6.20
CA LEU A 251 -8.28 5.98 -6.49
C LEU A 251 -8.14 6.92 -7.69
N SER A 252 -7.55 6.42 -8.77
CA SER A 252 -7.29 7.21 -9.98
C SER A 252 -8.49 7.28 -10.92
N GLY A 253 -8.44 8.25 -11.83
CA GLY A 253 -9.40 8.37 -12.93
C GLY A 253 -10.84 8.52 -12.44
N LYS A 254 -11.71 7.54 -12.78
CA LYS A 254 -13.14 7.54 -12.42
C LYS A 254 -13.46 6.79 -11.12
N ALA A 255 -12.48 6.59 -10.23
CA ALA A 255 -12.67 5.77 -9.03
C ALA A 255 -13.84 6.25 -8.16
N TYR A 256 -13.88 7.54 -7.87
CA TYR A 256 -14.95 8.13 -7.04
C TYR A 256 -16.33 8.03 -7.71
N ASP A 257 -16.43 8.30 -9.02
CA ASP A 257 -17.66 8.14 -9.78
C ASP A 257 -18.14 6.68 -9.78
N ASN A 258 -17.23 5.73 -9.94
CA ASN A 258 -17.54 4.31 -9.92
C ASN A 258 -18.03 3.86 -8.53
N LEU A 259 -17.42 4.34 -7.46
CA LEU A 259 -17.85 4.06 -6.09
C LEU A 259 -19.22 4.67 -5.79
N GLU A 260 -19.44 5.93 -6.18
CA GLU A 260 -20.71 6.62 -5.94
C GLU A 260 -21.88 5.90 -6.61
N ASN A 261 -21.73 5.50 -7.87
CA ASN A 261 -22.78 4.91 -8.69
C ASN A 261 -22.84 3.37 -8.61
N GLY A 262 -21.90 2.72 -7.91
CA GLY A 262 -21.83 1.27 -7.81
C GLY A 262 -22.51 0.71 -6.57
N GLU A 263 -22.63 -0.62 -6.53
CA GLU A 263 -23.33 -1.36 -5.46
C GLU A 263 -22.41 -1.79 -4.32
N LEU A 264 -21.15 -1.33 -4.30
CA LEU A 264 -20.28 -1.52 -3.15
C LEU A 264 -20.81 -0.70 -1.96
N ASP A 265 -21.01 -1.33 -0.83
CA ASP A 265 -21.55 -0.67 0.36
C ASP A 265 -20.46 0.17 1.06
N GLU A 266 -19.24 -0.35 1.19
CA GLU A 266 -18.12 0.32 1.84
C GLU A 266 -16.79 -0.13 1.24
N LEU A 267 -15.90 0.82 1.01
CA LEU A 267 -14.49 0.59 0.69
C LEU A 267 -13.62 0.97 1.89
N ILE A 268 -12.87 0.02 2.40
CA ILE A 268 -11.93 0.24 3.51
C ILE A 268 -10.52 0.25 2.91
N ILE A 269 -9.80 1.36 3.10
CA ILE A 269 -8.42 1.51 2.66
C ILE A 269 -7.54 1.94 3.83
N THR A 270 -6.22 1.94 3.62
CA THR A 270 -5.28 2.50 4.59
C THR A 270 -4.78 3.88 4.14
N ASN A 271 -4.15 4.61 5.06
CA ASN A 271 -3.50 5.90 4.76
C ASN A 271 -2.07 5.76 4.20
N THR A 272 -1.80 4.67 3.46
CA THR A 272 -0.55 4.53 2.68
C THR A 272 -0.45 5.51 1.51
N LEU A 273 -1.58 6.01 1.06
CA LEU A 273 -1.75 7.08 0.07
C LEU A 273 -2.82 8.04 0.58
N ASP A 274 -2.69 9.31 0.21
CA ASP A 274 -3.73 10.30 0.48
C ASP A 274 -4.99 10.01 -0.36
N SER A 275 -6.14 10.26 0.22
CA SER A 275 -7.44 10.09 -0.46
C SER A 275 -8.38 11.25 -0.14
N THR A 276 -9.28 11.54 -1.07
CA THR A 276 -10.35 12.50 -0.84
C THR A 276 -11.44 11.86 0.03
N GLU A 277 -12.00 12.64 0.96
CA GLU A 277 -13.12 12.19 1.77
C GLU A 277 -14.32 11.77 0.89
N HIS A 278 -14.90 10.61 1.19
CA HIS A 278 -16.05 10.09 0.46
C HIS A 278 -16.90 9.20 1.39
N LYS A 279 -18.24 9.29 1.28
CA LYS A 279 -19.18 8.61 2.18
C LYS A 279 -19.06 7.08 2.22
N LYS A 280 -18.57 6.46 1.14
CA LYS A 280 -18.35 5.02 1.05
C LYS A 280 -16.90 4.61 1.36
N ILE A 281 -16.00 5.55 1.63
CA ILE A 281 -14.59 5.24 1.90
C ILE A 281 -14.32 5.41 3.38
N LYS A 282 -13.78 4.35 3.99
CA LYS A 282 -13.22 4.35 5.34
C LYS A 282 -11.71 4.24 5.26
N VAL A 283 -11.01 5.24 5.75
CA VAL A 283 -9.54 5.21 5.86
C VAL A 283 -9.14 4.73 7.25
N LEU A 284 -8.25 3.75 7.31
CA LEU A 284 -7.65 3.25 8.54
C LEU A 284 -6.18 3.63 8.57
N THR A 285 -5.70 4.13 9.71
CA THR A 285 -4.28 4.43 9.83
C THR A 285 -3.46 3.17 10.08
N VAL A 286 -2.33 3.08 9.39
CA VAL A 286 -1.28 2.08 9.60
C VAL A 286 0.00 2.69 10.19
N ALA A 287 -0.03 3.97 10.55
CA ALA A 287 1.10 4.66 11.15
C ALA A 287 1.62 3.98 12.44
N PRO A 288 0.78 3.44 13.34
CA PRO A 288 1.27 2.71 14.51
C PRO A 288 2.11 1.47 14.15
N LEU A 289 1.73 0.75 13.08
CA LEU A 289 2.48 -0.41 12.63
C LEU A 289 3.85 -0.01 12.06
N PHE A 290 3.90 1.02 11.22
CA PHE A 290 5.16 1.56 10.70
C PHE A 290 6.05 2.15 11.81
N ALA A 291 5.46 2.83 12.79
CA ALA A 291 6.19 3.33 13.95
C ALA A 291 6.88 2.20 14.72
N GLU A 292 6.17 1.10 14.98
CA GLU A 292 6.73 -0.05 15.67
C GLU A 292 7.84 -0.73 14.85
N VAL A 293 7.70 -0.81 13.52
CA VAL A 293 8.78 -1.33 12.66
C VAL A 293 10.01 -0.42 12.71
N ILE A 294 9.84 0.90 12.61
CA ILE A 294 10.96 1.86 12.72
C ILE A 294 11.68 1.69 14.07
N ARG A 295 10.93 1.57 15.18
CA ARG A 295 11.47 1.32 16.50
C ARG A 295 12.31 0.04 16.53
N ARG A 296 11.76 -1.07 16.01
CA ARG A 296 12.43 -2.37 15.99
C ARG A 296 13.68 -2.37 15.11
N VAL A 297 13.59 -1.80 13.91
CA VAL A 297 14.74 -1.66 13.01
C VAL A 297 15.88 -0.90 13.68
N TYR A 298 15.56 0.23 14.32
CA TYR A 298 16.56 1.02 15.04
C TYR A 298 17.21 0.26 16.22
N HIS A 299 16.43 -0.55 16.94
CA HIS A 299 16.92 -1.34 18.08
C HIS A 299 17.49 -2.71 17.68
N ASN A 300 17.56 -3.04 16.38
CA ASN A 300 17.93 -4.36 15.87
C ASN A 300 17.07 -5.50 16.42
N GLU A 301 15.78 -5.23 16.66
CA GLU A 301 14.81 -6.20 17.10
C GLU A 301 14.13 -6.87 15.88
N SER A 302 13.64 -8.11 16.06
CA SER A 302 12.92 -8.82 15.01
C SER A 302 11.57 -8.15 14.69
N VAL A 303 11.29 -7.97 13.42
CA VAL A 303 9.99 -7.49 12.92
C VAL A 303 8.98 -8.63 12.71
N ASN A 304 9.42 -9.90 12.72
CA ASN A 304 8.57 -11.05 12.39
C ASN A 304 7.35 -11.19 13.30
N GLY A 305 7.47 -10.91 14.60
CA GLY A 305 6.35 -10.96 15.54
C GLY A 305 5.25 -9.91 15.31
N LEU A 306 5.38 -9.06 14.29
CA LEU A 306 4.32 -8.12 13.88
C LEU A 306 3.36 -8.73 12.84
N PHE A 307 3.64 -9.94 12.37
CA PHE A 307 2.89 -10.62 11.31
C PHE A 307 2.14 -11.86 11.81
N GLU A 308 2.33 -12.23 13.10
CA GLU A 308 1.72 -13.40 13.75
C GLU A 308 0.31 -13.13 14.35
#